data_1cc9aca4191976b4a1c527f9b9618527
#
_entry.id   1cc9aca4191976b4a1c527f9b9618527
#
_cell.length_a   1.000
_cell.length_b   1.000
_cell.length_c   1.000
_cell.angle_alpha   90.00
_cell.angle_beta   90.00
_cell.angle_gamma   90.00
#
_symmetry.space_group_name_H-M   'P 1'
#
loop_
_entity.id
_entity.type
_entity.pdbx_description
1 polymer ?
#
loop_
_entity_poly.entity_id
_entity_poly.type
_entity_poly.pdbx_seq_one_letter_code
_entity_poly.pdbx_strand_id
1 'polypeptide(L)'
;SEVTLVAMLPGVLGLAGFSLSPYNLLLLPLLGAINLTVLIHQLTALRQTDATLSLDNRFTAMLSEVFLPSLFASITTAVGLLSLAVSEVSHLKNFGIAGAIGVTVIFAWNFGPGLSFLRLGCRIWPSAIRLITKNMNSGKTSTLSCWSFQACLIRRWQTLVVSVILLLSAFFASTHLNIDIRAVQFLAPDSPTREMAEMMDARMGGINIVQLDFDSGKPNGINRVDFLRRMQSVQDFAENTKRFSSTYSYASLMAILNGIWEGGDSGDLTLPSNPLTLGLFVIALKATNYPFLQALSDESQQTAHLVLRTIDLPSAEFVRLLESVEQFANKTMPEDVTVSAEAGLHTILQADRKIVQAQLNSLGITLFMMIAAMMLLWRSVKFAIAALSITLVPLAVLAILAAFNEVPLNSITVMIAALVLGIGIDDAVHLVTHWVQLRKKGVDPITAMGKSLEAKGPAILCTSLILIGFSVALVWMSFPPVQDFGWLSAIAYGATLLAVLWGLPSLLTPRK
;
A
#
# COMPACT_ATOMS: atom_id res chain seq x y z
N SER A 1 -8.73 29.01 -6.30
CA SER A 1 -9.65 27.87 -6.14
C SER A 1 -8.93 26.64 -5.61
N GLU A 2 -7.67 26.40 -6.03
CA GLU A 2 -6.89 25.23 -5.61
C GLU A 2 -6.60 25.22 -4.10
N VAL A 3 -6.10 26.34 -3.58
CA VAL A 3 -5.83 26.49 -2.13
C VAL A 3 -7.10 26.27 -1.32
N THR A 4 -8.23 26.77 -1.82
CA THR A 4 -9.53 26.61 -1.15
C THR A 4 -9.95 25.13 -1.08
N LEU A 5 -9.79 24.38 -2.19
CA LEU A 5 -10.12 22.96 -2.22
C LEU A 5 -9.21 22.16 -1.29
N VAL A 6 -7.90 22.37 -1.35
CA VAL A 6 -6.93 21.65 -0.49
C VAL A 6 -7.19 21.95 0.98
N ALA A 7 -7.58 23.20 1.32
CA ALA A 7 -7.95 23.55 2.69
C ALA A 7 -9.31 22.95 3.13
N MET A 8 -10.23 22.72 2.21
CA MET A 8 -11.54 22.12 2.51
C MET A 8 -11.49 20.60 2.63
N LEU A 9 -10.56 19.92 1.94
CA LEU A 9 -10.48 18.46 1.96
C LEU A 9 -10.38 17.85 3.37
N PRO A 10 -9.51 18.33 4.28
CA PRO A 10 -9.47 17.84 5.66
C PRO A 10 -10.80 18.00 6.37
N GLY A 11 -11.49 19.13 6.14
CA GLY A 11 -12.81 19.38 6.72
C GLY A 11 -13.87 18.41 6.21
N VAL A 12 -13.91 18.15 4.91
CA VAL A 12 -14.85 17.19 4.30
C VAL A 12 -14.60 15.78 4.83
N LEU A 13 -13.31 15.36 4.90
CA LEU A 13 -12.95 14.05 5.43
C LEU A 13 -13.27 13.93 6.92
N GLY A 14 -13.03 14.99 7.70
CA GLY A 14 -13.39 15.05 9.12
C GLY A 14 -14.90 14.95 9.35
N LEU A 15 -15.71 15.65 8.54
CA LEU A 15 -17.18 15.54 8.59
C LEU A 15 -17.67 14.15 8.19
N ALA A 16 -16.95 13.46 7.33
CA ALA A 16 -17.22 12.06 6.97
C ALA A 16 -16.72 11.04 8.03
N GLY A 17 -16.17 11.51 9.17
CA GLY A 17 -15.76 10.66 10.28
C GLY A 17 -14.35 10.09 10.18
N PHE A 18 -13.52 10.56 9.24
CA PHE A 18 -12.15 10.08 9.10
C PHE A 18 -11.19 10.82 10.03
N SER A 19 -10.45 10.08 10.85
CA SER A 19 -9.39 10.62 11.70
C SER A 19 -8.13 10.95 10.88
N LEU A 20 -7.37 11.95 11.33
CA LEU A 20 -6.05 12.26 10.80
C LEU A 20 -5.04 11.21 11.31
N SER A 21 -4.95 10.09 10.62
CA SER A 21 -3.89 9.10 10.82
C SER A 21 -2.68 9.43 9.93
N PRO A 22 -1.47 8.91 10.22
CA PRO A 22 -0.31 9.07 9.34
C PRO A 22 -0.57 8.64 7.89
N TYR A 23 -1.36 7.60 7.69
CA TYR A 23 -1.78 7.14 6.36
C TYR A 23 -2.70 8.14 5.66
N ASN A 24 -3.68 8.70 6.38
CA ASN A 24 -4.61 9.68 5.83
C ASN A 24 -3.91 11.02 5.52
N LEU A 25 -2.81 11.35 6.22
CA LEU A 25 -2.00 12.53 5.90
C LEU A 25 -1.34 12.43 4.52
N LEU A 26 -0.96 11.24 4.07
CA LEU A 26 -0.45 11.01 2.71
C LEU A 26 -1.50 11.29 1.63
N LEU A 27 -2.77 11.16 1.98
CA LEU A 27 -3.87 11.35 1.05
C LEU A 27 -4.02 12.82 0.62
N LEU A 28 -3.78 13.77 1.53
CA LEU A 28 -3.99 15.19 1.25
C LEU A 28 -3.12 15.71 0.10
N PRO A 29 -1.78 15.56 0.11
CA PRO A 29 -0.95 16.00 -1.00
C PRO A 29 -1.19 15.18 -2.27
N LEU A 30 -1.55 13.89 -2.14
CA LEU A 30 -1.94 13.07 -3.29
C LEU A 30 -3.20 13.61 -3.97
N LEU A 31 -4.24 13.90 -3.21
CA LEU A 31 -5.47 14.52 -3.72
C LEU A 31 -5.20 15.90 -4.31
N GLY A 32 -4.27 16.67 -3.72
CA GLY A 32 -3.79 17.93 -4.28
C GLY A 32 -3.15 17.74 -5.66
N ALA A 33 -2.31 16.72 -5.84
CA ALA A 33 -1.70 16.40 -7.13
C ALA A 33 -2.77 15.97 -8.17
N ILE A 34 -3.74 15.15 -7.79
CA ILE A 34 -4.87 14.75 -8.65
C ILE A 34 -5.69 15.98 -9.06
N ASN A 35 -5.94 16.90 -8.13
CA ASN A 35 -6.66 18.12 -8.43
C ASN A 35 -5.94 18.98 -9.47
N LEU A 36 -4.62 19.15 -9.32
CA LEU A 36 -3.78 19.85 -10.31
C LEU A 36 -3.83 19.16 -11.68
N THR A 37 -3.88 17.85 -11.72
CA THR A 37 -4.02 17.08 -12.96
C THR A 37 -5.29 17.47 -13.73
N VAL A 38 -6.44 17.47 -13.04
CA VAL A 38 -7.72 17.88 -13.64
C VAL A 38 -7.66 19.32 -14.16
N LEU A 39 -7.10 20.24 -13.37
CA LEU A 39 -6.96 21.64 -13.76
C LEU A 39 -6.06 21.80 -14.99
N ILE A 40 -4.96 21.07 -15.09
CA ILE A 40 -4.05 21.13 -16.25
C ILE A 40 -4.76 20.69 -17.52
N HIS A 41 -5.57 19.63 -17.46
CA HIS A 41 -6.37 19.21 -18.61
C HIS A 41 -7.39 20.25 -19.00
N GLN A 42 -8.07 20.91 -18.05
CA GLN A 42 -9.00 22.04 -18.33
C GLN A 42 -8.27 23.21 -18.96
N LEU A 43 -7.14 23.65 -18.40
CA LEU A 43 -6.37 24.78 -18.93
C LEU A 43 -5.80 24.48 -20.32
N THR A 44 -5.32 23.26 -20.55
CA THR A 44 -4.80 22.84 -21.86
C THR A 44 -5.90 22.84 -22.91
N ALA A 45 -7.08 22.32 -22.59
CA ALA A 45 -8.24 22.36 -23.49
C ALA A 45 -8.72 23.80 -23.75
N LEU A 46 -8.76 24.65 -22.70
CA LEU A 46 -9.11 26.07 -22.87
C LEU A 46 -8.12 26.83 -23.80
N ARG A 47 -6.83 26.48 -23.74
CA ARG A 47 -5.81 27.00 -24.66
C ARG A 47 -6.04 26.65 -26.12
N GLN A 48 -6.58 25.45 -26.36
CA GLN A 48 -6.82 24.94 -27.72
C GLN A 48 -8.10 25.47 -28.34
N THR A 49 -8.96 26.16 -27.58
CA THR A 49 -10.16 26.79 -28.12
C THR A 49 -9.79 28.00 -28.99
N ASP A 50 -10.60 28.24 -30.01
CA ASP A 50 -10.42 29.38 -30.89
C ASP A 50 -10.45 30.70 -30.10
N ALA A 51 -9.40 31.51 -30.28
CA ALA A 51 -9.25 32.79 -29.57
C ALA A 51 -10.26 33.88 -30.05
N THR A 52 -10.91 33.68 -31.20
CA THR A 52 -11.94 34.57 -31.72
C THR A 52 -13.29 34.39 -31.05
N LEU A 53 -13.51 33.23 -30.35
CA LEU A 53 -14.74 32.96 -29.64
C LEU A 53 -14.87 33.79 -28.36
N SER A 54 -16.11 34.11 -28.01
CA SER A 54 -16.41 34.70 -26.69
C SER A 54 -15.91 33.79 -25.56
N LEU A 55 -15.59 34.38 -24.41
CA LEU A 55 -15.11 33.63 -23.26
C LEU A 55 -16.05 32.46 -22.88
N ASP A 56 -17.34 32.70 -22.91
CA ASP A 56 -18.37 31.74 -22.57
C ASP A 56 -18.40 30.55 -23.56
N ASN A 57 -18.25 30.84 -24.86
CA ASN A 57 -18.16 29.80 -25.89
C ASN A 57 -16.87 28.97 -25.76
N ARG A 58 -15.76 29.61 -25.39
CA ARG A 58 -14.49 28.91 -25.11
C ARG A 58 -14.61 27.95 -23.92
N PHE A 59 -15.28 28.36 -22.84
CA PHE A 59 -15.56 27.47 -21.69
C PHE A 59 -16.48 26.33 -22.08
N THR A 60 -17.50 26.57 -22.90
CA THR A 60 -18.40 25.51 -23.37
C THR A 60 -17.65 24.51 -24.27
N ALA A 61 -16.79 24.98 -25.17
CA ALA A 61 -15.97 24.11 -26.00
C ALA A 61 -14.98 23.29 -25.16
N MET A 62 -14.30 23.90 -24.19
CA MET A 62 -13.44 23.22 -23.25
C MET A 62 -14.20 22.11 -22.50
N LEU A 63 -15.37 22.44 -21.93
CA LEU A 63 -16.18 21.47 -21.19
C LEU A 63 -16.61 20.27 -22.05
N SER A 64 -17.05 20.52 -23.28
CA SER A 64 -17.45 19.43 -24.21
C SER A 64 -16.29 18.46 -24.52
N GLU A 65 -15.06 18.93 -24.40
CA GLU A 65 -13.85 18.14 -24.67
C GLU A 65 -13.36 17.38 -23.44
N VAL A 66 -13.39 18.01 -22.23
CA VAL A 66 -12.71 17.49 -21.04
C VAL A 66 -13.64 16.80 -20.05
N PHE A 67 -14.93 17.16 -20.01
CA PHE A 67 -15.87 16.66 -18.99
C PHE A 67 -15.97 15.14 -18.99
N LEU A 68 -16.24 14.52 -20.12
CA LEU A 68 -16.45 13.07 -20.18
C LEU A 68 -15.17 12.28 -19.89
N PRO A 69 -14.01 12.60 -20.49
CA PRO A 69 -12.75 11.96 -20.11
C PRO A 69 -12.46 12.09 -18.63
N SER A 70 -12.56 13.29 -18.03
CA SER A 70 -12.28 13.52 -16.62
C SER A 70 -13.27 12.81 -15.69
N LEU A 71 -14.53 12.67 -16.09
CA LEU A 71 -15.51 11.87 -15.32
C LEU A 71 -15.07 10.41 -15.23
N PHE A 72 -14.73 9.80 -16.36
CA PHE A 72 -14.30 8.41 -16.38
C PHE A 72 -12.94 8.21 -15.70
N ALA A 73 -12.01 9.15 -15.83
CA ALA A 73 -10.75 9.16 -15.10
C ALA A 73 -11.01 9.23 -13.59
N SER A 74 -11.89 10.10 -13.13
CA SER A 74 -12.27 10.18 -11.71
C SER A 74 -12.94 8.90 -11.21
N ILE A 75 -13.82 8.28 -12.00
CA ILE A 75 -14.45 7.00 -11.67
C ILE A 75 -13.39 5.90 -11.54
N THR A 76 -12.45 5.79 -12.48
CA THR A 76 -11.42 4.76 -12.43
C THR A 76 -10.45 4.96 -11.27
N THR A 77 -10.10 6.21 -10.96
CA THR A 77 -9.28 6.53 -9.79
C THR A 77 -10.03 6.23 -8.49
N ALA A 78 -11.30 6.58 -8.39
CA ALA A 78 -12.13 6.23 -7.22
C ALA A 78 -12.27 4.71 -7.05
N VAL A 79 -12.46 3.95 -8.14
CA VAL A 79 -12.50 2.48 -8.12
C VAL A 79 -11.15 1.91 -7.66
N GLY A 80 -10.04 2.43 -8.17
CA GLY A 80 -8.70 2.04 -7.72
C GLY A 80 -8.50 2.25 -6.22
N LEU A 81 -8.92 3.39 -5.69
CA LEU A 81 -8.85 3.69 -4.26
C LEU A 81 -9.84 2.82 -3.44
N LEU A 82 -11.07 2.64 -3.91
CA LEU A 82 -12.06 1.79 -3.25
C LEU A 82 -11.65 0.31 -3.19
N SER A 83 -10.76 -0.14 -4.06
CA SER A 83 -10.23 -1.50 -3.98
C SER A 83 -9.50 -1.76 -2.65
N LEU A 84 -8.92 -0.72 -2.05
CA LEU A 84 -8.30 -0.80 -0.73
C LEU A 84 -9.34 -1.00 0.40
N ALA A 85 -10.60 -0.64 0.17
CA ALA A 85 -11.67 -0.78 1.16
C ALA A 85 -12.06 -2.24 1.44
N VAL A 86 -11.66 -3.18 0.57
CA VAL A 86 -11.83 -4.62 0.78
C VAL A 86 -10.91 -5.15 1.89
N SER A 87 -9.86 -4.40 2.25
CA SER A 87 -8.95 -4.77 3.32
C SER A 87 -9.65 -4.82 4.68
N GLU A 88 -9.35 -5.85 5.47
CA GLU A 88 -9.78 -5.95 6.88
C GLU A 88 -9.09 -4.92 7.78
N VAL A 89 -7.98 -4.33 7.32
CA VAL A 89 -7.23 -3.35 8.09
C VAL A 89 -7.84 -1.97 7.97
N SER A 90 -8.27 -1.45 9.11
CA SER A 90 -9.01 -0.19 9.22
C SER A 90 -8.29 0.99 8.55
N HIS A 91 -6.96 1.07 8.64
CA HIS A 91 -6.20 2.18 8.04
C HIS A 91 -6.26 2.17 6.50
N LEU A 92 -6.10 1.01 5.88
CA LEU A 92 -6.19 0.84 4.42
C LEU A 92 -7.60 1.07 3.91
N LYS A 93 -8.58 0.49 4.60
CA LYS A 93 -10.00 0.70 4.32
C LYS A 93 -10.36 2.17 4.37
N ASN A 94 -9.98 2.85 5.43
CA ASN A 94 -10.26 4.28 5.62
C ASN A 94 -9.55 5.12 4.56
N PHE A 95 -8.29 4.82 4.23
CA PHE A 95 -7.55 5.49 3.17
C PHE A 95 -8.25 5.35 1.81
N GLY A 96 -8.68 4.14 1.47
CA GLY A 96 -9.37 3.86 0.21
C GLY A 96 -10.70 4.62 0.09
N ILE A 97 -11.53 4.55 1.12
CA ILE A 97 -12.83 5.24 1.15
C ILE A 97 -12.64 6.76 1.15
N ALA A 98 -11.78 7.28 2.02
CA ALA A 98 -11.49 8.72 2.09
C ALA A 98 -10.92 9.25 0.78
N GLY A 99 -10.03 8.49 0.13
CA GLY A 99 -9.48 8.82 -1.18
C GLY A 99 -10.53 8.88 -2.27
N ALA A 100 -11.44 7.90 -2.33
CA ALA A 100 -12.52 7.88 -3.31
C ALA A 100 -13.49 9.05 -3.12
N ILE A 101 -13.83 9.38 -1.86
CA ILE A 101 -14.61 10.58 -1.53
C ILE A 101 -13.85 11.83 -1.99
N GLY A 102 -12.56 11.93 -1.67
CA GLY A 102 -11.72 13.05 -2.09
C GLY A 102 -11.70 13.27 -3.59
N VAL A 103 -11.50 12.21 -4.39
CA VAL A 103 -11.54 12.27 -5.86
C VAL A 103 -12.92 12.72 -6.36
N THR A 104 -13.99 12.22 -5.77
CA THR A 104 -15.36 12.62 -6.12
C THR A 104 -15.59 14.11 -5.84
N VAL A 105 -15.12 14.59 -4.68
CA VAL A 105 -15.20 16.02 -4.30
C VAL A 105 -14.36 16.88 -5.26
N ILE A 106 -13.17 16.44 -5.63
CA ILE A 106 -12.31 17.10 -6.60
C ILE A 106 -13.01 17.25 -7.95
N PHE A 107 -13.61 16.18 -8.44
CA PHE A 107 -14.37 16.22 -9.69
C PHE A 107 -15.55 17.21 -9.59
N ALA A 108 -16.37 17.10 -8.55
CA ALA A 108 -17.52 17.98 -8.33
C ALA A 108 -17.09 19.46 -8.20
N TRP A 109 -15.99 19.71 -7.51
CA TRP A 109 -15.42 21.07 -7.40
C TRP A 109 -14.98 21.64 -8.74
N ASN A 110 -14.15 20.90 -9.47
CA ASN A 110 -13.56 21.40 -10.73
C ASN A 110 -14.59 21.63 -11.83
N PHE A 111 -15.67 20.86 -11.86
CA PHE A 111 -16.74 21.00 -12.86
C PHE A 111 -17.96 21.77 -12.36
N GLY A 112 -17.96 22.21 -11.09
CA GLY A 112 -18.97 23.05 -10.47
C GLY A 112 -18.41 24.39 -10.00
N PRO A 113 -18.25 24.60 -8.67
CA PRO A 113 -17.80 25.87 -8.12
C PRO A 113 -16.44 26.32 -8.65
N GLY A 114 -15.45 25.43 -8.74
CA GLY A 114 -14.11 25.71 -9.22
C GLY A 114 -14.07 26.27 -10.64
N LEU A 115 -14.92 25.73 -11.51
CA LEU A 115 -15.10 26.26 -12.87
C LEU A 115 -15.63 27.68 -12.86
N SER A 116 -16.60 27.97 -11.98
CA SER A 116 -17.15 29.32 -11.83
C SER A 116 -16.09 30.32 -11.34
N PHE A 117 -15.25 29.89 -10.39
CA PHE A 117 -14.10 30.69 -9.92
C PHE A 117 -13.06 30.91 -11.04
N LEU A 118 -12.76 29.88 -11.83
CA LEU A 118 -11.86 30.01 -12.97
C LEU A 118 -12.41 31.01 -14.00
N ARG A 119 -13.70 30.90 -14.32
CA ARG A 119 -14.39 31.80 -15.24
C ARG A 119 -14.41 33.26 -14.73
N LEU A 120 -14.68 33.45 -13.44
CA LEU A 120 -14.66 34.77 -12.79
C LEU A 120 -13.24 35.37 -12.80
N GLY A 121 -12.24 34.58 -12.43
CA GLY A 121 -10.84 34.98 -12.49
C GLY A 121 -10.41 35.42 -13.89
N CYS A 122 -10.86 34.68 -14.89
CA CYS A 122 -10.63 35.03 -16.30
C CYS A 122 -11.32 36.32 -16.70
N ARG A 123 -12.47 36.67 -16.13
CA ARG A 123 -13.17 37.95 -16.39
C ARG A 123 -12.50 39.12 -15.68
N ILE A 124 -12.08 38.94 -14.41
CA ILE A 124 -11.48 40.00 -13.60
C ILE A 124 -10.04 40.30 -14.07
N TRP A 125 -9.30 39.30 -14.53
CA TRP A 125 -7.89 39.39 -14.92
C TRP A 125 -7.68 38.96 -16.39
N PRO A 126 -8.07 39.74 -17.38
CA PRO A 126 -7.89 39.40 -18.80
C PRO A 126 -6.44 39.17 -19.21
N SER A 127 -5.48 39.80 -18.50
CA SER A 127 -4.04 39.56 -18.69
C SER A 127 -3.63 38.14 -18.32
N ALA A 128 -4.25 37.52 -17.30
CA ALA A 128 -4.02 36.13 -16.94
C ALA A 128 -4.48 35.18 -18.06
N ILE A 129 -5.63 35.47 -18.71
CA ILE A 129 -6.06 34.70 -19.89
C ILE A 129 -5.01 34.82 -20.99
N ARG A 130 -4.51 36.02 -21.27
CA ARG A 130 -3.48 36.22 -22.29
C ARG A 130 -2.20 35.48 -21.97
N LEU A 131 -1.83 35.38 -20.70
CA LEU A 131 -0.71 34.54 -20.22
C LEU A 131 -1.00 33.05 -20.36
N ILE A 132 -2.20 32.64 -19.99
CA ILE A 132 -2.67 31.24 -20.09
C ILE A 132 -2.86 30.87 -21.57
N THR A 133 -3.35 31.74 -22.40
CA THR A 133 -3.65 31.47 -23.81
C THR A 133 -2.56 32.00 -24.78
N LYS A 134 -1.58 32.75 -24.25
CA LYS A 134 -0.41 33.12 -25.04
C LYS A 134 0.25 31.84 -25.50
N ASN A 135 0.26 31.65 -26.79
CA ASN A 135 0.99 30.55 -27.41
C ASN A 135 2.41 30.57 -26.82
N MET A 136 2.65 29.79 -25.79
CA MET A 136 4.00 29.28 -25.62
C MET A 136 4.21 28.54 -26.94
N ASN A 137 4.95 29.20 -27.84
CA ASN A 137 5.35 28.56 -29.06
C ASN A 137 5.75 27.13 -28.70
N SER A 138 4.86 26.25 -28.98
CA SER A 138 4.86 24.86 -28.60
C SER A 138 5.97 24.06 -29.32
N GLY A 139 6.85 24.79 -29.99
CA GLY A 139 7.92 24.24 -30.78
C GLY A 139 8.73 23.21 -30.06
N LYS A 140 9.07 23.38 -28.76
CA LYS A 140 9.91 22.42 -28.05
C LYS A 140 9.12 21.25 -27.47
N THR A 141 7.93 21.45 -26.90
CA THR A 141 7.09 20.37 -26.35
C THR A 141 6.35 19.62 -27.44
N SER A 142 5.93 20.29 -28.52
CA SER A 142 5.37 19.63 -29.68
C SER A 142 6.44 18.88 -30.50
N THR A 143 7.68 19.38 -30.56
CA THR A 143 8.79 18.61 -31.15
C THR A 143 9.14 17.34 -30.35
N LEU A 144 9.10 17.36 -29.02
CA LEU A 144 9.31 16.17 -28.21
C LEU A 144 8.19 15.13 -28.42
N SER A 145 6.93 15.54 -28.45
CA SER A 145 5.80 14.64 -28.70
C SER A 145 5.77 14.14 -30.16
N CYS A 146 6.11 14.97 -31.14
CA CYS A 146 6.27 14.54 -32.53
C CYS A 146 7.47 13.64 -32.74
N TRP A 147 8.60 13.90 -32.10
CA TRP A 147 9.80 13.05 -32.21
C TRP A 147 9.56 11.69 -31.53
N SER A 148 8.92 11.69 -30.35
CA SER A 148 8.54 10.46 -29.66
C SER A 148 7.56 9.63 -30.50
N PHE A 149 6.62 10.27 -31.18
CA PHE A 149 5.66 9.60 -32.06
C PHE A 149 6.31 9.01 -33.32
N GLN A 150 7.22 9.72 -33.96
CA GLN A 150 7.97 9.19 -35.12
C GLN A 150 8.85 8.01 -34.69
N ALA A 151 9.55 8.12 -33.57
CA ALA A 151 10.34 7.04 -33.00
C ALA A 151 9.48 5.80 -32.64
N CYS A 152 8.26 6.05 -32.14
CA CYS A 152 7.29 5.00 -31.81
C CYS A 152 6.81 4.25 -33.06
N LEU A 153 6.49 4.94 -34.15
CA LEU A 153 6.08 4.30 -35.40
C LEU A 153 7.21 3.47 -36.05
N ILE A 154 8.44 3.97 -35.99
CA ILE A 154 9.62 3.28 -36.52
C ILE A 154 9.94 2.04 -35.71
N ARG A 155 9.80 2.11 -34.35
CA ARG A 155 10.21 1.08 -33.43
C ARG A 155 9.04 0.30 -32.80
N ARG A 156 7.88 0.32 -33.44
CA ARG A 156 6.65 -0.30 -32.92
C ARG A 156 6.83 -1.73 -32.40
N TRP A 157 7.47 -2.58 -33.17
CA TRP A 157 7.71 -3.98 -32.79
C TRP A 157 8.61 -4.08 -31.55
N GLN A 158 9.62 -3.21 -31.47
CA GLN A 158 10.50 -3.16 -30.30
C GLN A 158 9.71 -2.77 -29.04
N THR A 159 8.83 -1.76 -29.13
CA THR A 159 7.99 -1.32 -28.01
C THR A 159 7.04 -2.45 -27.56
N LEU A 160 6.39 -3.14 -28.50
CA LEU A 160 5.51 -4.26 -28.17
C LEU A 160 6.27 -5.43 -27.56
N VAL A 161 7.41 -5.81 -28.12
CA VAL A 161 8.25 -6.88 -27.59
C VAL A 161 8.75 -6.54 -26.18
N VAL A 162 9.21 -5.31 -25.94
CA VAL A 162 9.63 -4.86 -24.61
C VAL A 162 8.47 -4.91 -23.62
N SER A 163 7.27 -4.47 -24.00
CA SER A 163 6.09 -4.55 -23.12
C SER A 163 5.72 -5.99 -22.79
N VAL A 164 5.78 -6.89 -23.77
CA VAL A 164 5.50 -8.33 -23.54
C VAL A 164 6.57 -8.96 -22.64
N ILE A 165 7.84 -8.66 -22.88
CA ILE A 165 8.95 -9.15 -22.03
C ILE A 165 8.78 -8.65 -20.61
N LEU A 166 8.46 -7.37 -20.41
CA LEU A 166 8.20 -6.81 -19.08
C LEU A 166 7.06 -7.53 -18.37
N LEU A 167 5.93 -7.75 -19.06
CA LEU A 167 4.78 -8.44 -18.46
C LEU A 167 5.11 -9.91 -18.12
N LEU A 168 5.83 -10.62 -18.98
CA LEU A 168 6.28 -11.98 -18.70
C LEU A 168 7.29 -12.03 -17.56
N SER A 169 8.24 -11.09 -17.51
CA SER A 169 9.20 -10.98 -16.41
C SER A 169 8.51 -10.67 -15.09
N ALA A 170 7.48 -9.82 -15.10
CA ALA A 170 6.69 -9.52 -13.92
C ALA A 170 5.88 -10.73 -13.44
N PHE A 171 5.31 -11.51 -14.37
CA PHE A 171 4.63 -12.76 -14.02
C PHE A 171 5.61 -13.74 -13.34
N PHE A 172 6.82 -13.87 -13.86
CA PHE A 172 7.85 -14.69 -13.21
C PHE A 172 8.31 -14.09 -11.88
N ALA A 173 8.53 -12.79 -11.83
CA ALA A 173 8.91 -12.08 -10.60
C ALA A 173 7.83 -12.21 -9.50
N SER A 174 6.55 -12.30 -9.87
CA SER A 174 5.46 -12.46 -8.90
C SER A 174 5.56 -13.74 -8.07
N THR A 175 6.23 -14.78 -8.57
CA THR A 175 6.49 -16.01 -7.82
C THR A 175 7.61 -15.87 -6.76
N HIS A 176 8.39 -14.80 -6.84
CA HIS A 176 9.49 -14.47 -5.93
C HIS A 176 9.17 -13.28 -5.00
N LEU A 177 7.94 -12.80 -5.01
CA LEU A 177 7.53 -11.73 -4.12
C LEU A 177 7.50 -12.23 -2.67
N ASN A 178 8.28 -11.59 -1.82
CA ASN A 178 8.32 -11.89 -0.41
C ASN A 178 7.42 -10.90 0.35
N ILE A 179 6.49 -11.45 1.13
CA ILE A 179 5.73 -10.69 2.11
C ILE A 179 6.56 -10.73 3.39
N ASP A 180 7.33 -9.70 3.61
CA ASP A 180 8.18 -9.58 4.80
C ASP A 180 7.95 -8.24 5.47
N ILE A 181 7.47 -8.30 6.70
CA ILE A 181 7.20 -7.12 7.52
C ILE A 181 7.99 -7.29 8.80
N ARG A 182 8.94 -6.40 9.01
CA ARG A 182 9.75 -6.34 10.21
C ARG A 182 9.47 -5.02 10.93
N ALA A 183 9.17 -5.10 12.21
CA ALA A 183 8.86 -3.91 13.00
C ALA A 183 10.00 -2.89 12.99
N VAL A 184 11.25 -3.34 13.00
CA VAL A 184 12.45 -2.48 12.98
C VAL A 184 12.56 -1.68 11.69
N GLN A 185 12.08 -2.21 10.55
CA GLN A 185 12.14 -1.51 9.26
C GLN A 185 11.24 -0.28 9.19
N PHE A 186 10.26 -0.16 10.11
CA PHE A 186 9.42 1.03 10.23
C PHE A 186 10.09 2.18 10.97
N LEU A 187 11.21 1.90 11.66
CA LEU A 187 11.97 2.91 12.39
C LEU A 187 12.96 3.61 11.44
N ALA A 188 13.10 4.94 11.59
CA ALA A 188 14.04 5.70 10.78
C ALA A 188 15.47 5.16 11.00
N PRO A 189 16.27 5.01 9.92
CA PRO A 189 17.62 4.41 10.00
C PRO A 189 18.53 5.01 11.06
N ASP A 190 18.48 6.34 11.21
CA ASP A 190 19.34 7.10 12.13
C ASP A 190 18.65 7.40 13.47
N SER A 191 17.53 6.73 13.79
CA SER A 191 16.82 6.98 15.04
C SER A 191 17.45 6.23 16.22
N PRO A 192 17.56 6.86 17.41
CA PRO A 192 18.03 6.18 18.62
C PRO A 192 17.20 4.95 18.97
N THR A 193 15.91 4.96 18.62
CA THR A 193 15.00 3.84 18.83
C THR A 193 15.39 2.64 17.98
N ARG A 194 15.80 2.87 16.73
CA ARG A 194 16.28 1.79 15.85
C ARG A 194 17.61 1.24 16.32
N GLU A 195 18.55 2.11 16.69
CA GLU A 195 19.85 1.70 17.24
C GLU A 195 19.66 0.84 18.50
N MET A 196 18.76 1.26 19.39
CA MET A 196 18.40 0.47 20.59
C MET A 196 17.80 -0.89 20.21
N ALA A 197 16.85 -0.92 19.25
CA ALA A 197 16.22 -2.15 18.80
C ALA A 197 17.24 -3.13 18.20
N GLU A 198 18.13 -2.65 17.33
CA GLU A 198 19.20 -3.44 16.73
C GLU A 198 20.23 -3.92 17.80
N MET A 199 20.52 -3.09 18.80
CA MET A 199 21.35 -3.48 19.92
C MET A 199 20.69 -4.57 20.78
N MET A 200 19.40 -4.45 21.06
CA MET A 200 18.63 -5.47 21.77
C MET A 200 18.59 -6.77 20.97
N ASP A 201 18.40 -6.68 19.67
CA ASP A 201 18.41 -7.83 18.77
C ASP A 201 19.75 -8.57 18.81
N ALA A 202 20.84 -7.82 18.70
CA ALA A 202 22.20 -8.37 18.65
C ALA A 202 22.73 -8.87 20.00
N ARG A 203 22.41 -8.20 21.12
CA ARG A 203 23.03 -8.44 22.43
C ARG A 203 22.10 -9.07 23.47
N MET A 204 20.80 -8.87 23.36
CA MET A 204 19.81 -9.35 24.33
C MET A 204 18.95 -10.48 23.78
N GLY A 205 19.27 -10.97 22.57
CA GLY A 205 18.62 -12.12 21.97
C GLY A 205 17.28 -11.80 21.29
N GLY A 206 17.00 -10.54 21.03
CA GLY A 206 15.86 -10.13 20.25
C GLY A 206 14.94 -9.11 20.92
N ILE A 207 14.18 -8.44 20.07
CA ILE A 207 13.18 -7.46 20.49
C ILE A 207 11.76 -8.04 20.51
N ASN A 208 11.53 -9.13 19.77
CA ASN A 208 10.21 -9.72 19.63
C ASN A 208 9.92 -10.66 20.80
N ILE A 209 8.86 -10.35 21.54
CA ILE A 209 8.38 -11.14 22.65
C ILE A 209 6.99 -11.66 22.28
N VAL A 210 6.80 -12.95 22.43
CA VAL A 210 5.51 -13.63 22.22
C VAL A 210 5.16 -14.41 23.47
N GLN A 211 3.91 -14.33 23.84
CA GLN A 211 3.35 -15.07 24.95
C GLN A 211 2.39 -16.14 24.42
N LEU A 212 2.55 -17.36 24.90
CA LEU A 212 1.60 -18.45 24.74
C LEU A 212 0.89 -18.66 26.07
N ASP A 213 -0.43 -18.61 26.02
CA ASP A 213 -1.30 -18.78 27.18
C ASP A 213 -1.84 -20.20 27.22
N PHE A 214 -1.73 -20.82 28.39
CA PHE A 214 -2.20 -22.17 28.70
C PHE A 214 -3.30 -22.06 29.72
N ASP A 215 -4.55 -22.00 29.28
CA ASP A 215 -5.73 -21.89 30.15
C ASP A 215 -6.22 -23.29 30.54
N SER A 216 -6.15 -23.61 31.83
CA SER A 216 -6.63 -24.85 32.40
C SER A 216 -8.14 -24.92 32.65
N GLY A 217 -8.86 -23.80 32.38
CA GLY A 217 -10.31 -23.72 32.58
C GLY A 217 -10.78 -23.76 34.06
N LYS A 218 -9.85 -23.82 35.02
CA LYS A 218 -10.18 -23.95 36.44
C LYS A 218 -9.24 -23.17 37.34
N PRO A 219 -9.73 -22.48 38.38
CA PRO A 219 -8.86 -21.82 39.36
C PRO A 219 -7.89 -22.83 39.99
N ASN A 220 -6.63 -22.38 40.10
CA ASN A 220 -5.48 -23.17 40.51
C ASN A 220 -5.19 -24.42 39.62
N GLY A 221 -5.75 -24.49 38.43
CA GLY A 221 -5.63 -25.66 37.54
C GLY A 221 -4.23 -25.84 36.96
N ILE A 222 -3.41 -24.79 36.92
CA ILE A 222 -2.01 -24.84 36.47
C ILE A 222 -1.06 -25.43 37.52
N ASN A 223 -1.53 -25.56 38.80
CA ASN A 223 -0.72 -26.03 39.94
C ASN A 223 -0.73 -27.55 40.03
N ARG A 224 -0.48 -28.24 38.94
CA ARG A 224 -0.39 -29.70 38.85
C ARG A 224 0.95 -30.09 38.25
N VAL A 225 1.58 -31.10 38.83
CA VAL A 225 2.90 -31.55 38.38
C VAL A 225 2.87 -32.04 36.92
N ASP A 226 1.80 -32.73 36.51
CA ASP A 226 1.62 -33.18 35.14
C ASP A 226 1.45 -32.03 34.16
N PHE A 227 0.73 -30.95 34.52
CA PHE A 227 0.59 -29.76 33.74
C PHE A 227 1.97 -29.08 33.52
N LEU A 228 2.73 -28.92 34.60
CA LEU A 228 4.05 -28.31 34.53
C LEU A 228 5.05 -29.09 33.67
N ARG A 229 5.03 -30.46 33.80
CA ARG A 229 5.89 -31.30 32.94
C ARG A 229 5.55 -31.15 31.45
N ARG A 230 4.28 -31.12 31.11
CA ARG A 230 3.85 -30.92 29.72
C ARG A 230 4.22 -29.55 29.22
N MET A 231 4.01 -28.50 30.02
CA MET A 231 4.42 -27.14 29.72
C MET A 231 5.94 -27.04 29.51
N GLN A 232 6.73 -27.72 30.35
CA GLN A 232 8.18 -27.79 30.18
C GLN A 232 8.56 -28.48 28.86
N SER A 233 7.88 -29.56 28.48
CA SER A 233 8.12 -30.22 27.19
C SER A 233 7.84 -29.28 26.00
N VAL A 234 6.87 -28.38 26.12
CA VAL A 234 6.61 -27.36 25.09
C VAL A 234 7.73 -26.31 25.05
N GLN A 235 8.20 -25.89 26.21
CA GLN A 235 9.34 -25.00 26.32
C GLN A 235 10.60 -25.62 25.71
N ASP A 236 10.92 -26.88 26.05
CA ASP A 236 12.06 -27.63 25.52
C ASP A 236 11.97 -27.74 23.97
N PHE A 237 10.75 -27.99 23.45
CA PHE A 237 10.52 -28.00 22.01
C PHE A 237 10.86 -26.62 21.38
N ALA A 238 10.38 -25.52 21.98
CA ALA A 238 10.67 -24.18 21.50
C ALA A 238 12.19 -23.89 21.51
N GLU A 239 12.89 -24.25 22.60
CA GLU A 239 14.34 -24.09 22.72
C GLU A 239 15.12 -24.89 21.68
N ASN A 240 14.68 -26.13 21.40
CA ASN A 240 15.29 -27.00 20.40
C ASN A 240 15.20 -26.45 18.97
N THR A 241 14.28 -25.53 18.67
CA THR A 241 14.24 -24.83 17.37
C THR A 241 15.45 -23.93 17.16
N LYS A 242 16.16 -23.55 18.22
CA LYS A 242 17.30 -22.61 18.23
C LYS A 242 16.97 -21.22 17.59
N ARG A 243 15.69 -20.90 17.50
CA ARG A 243 15.19 -19.63 16.97
C ARG A 243 14.75 -18.68 18.07
N PHE A 244 14.46 -19.23 19.26
CA PHE A 244 14.20 -18.45 20.46
C PHE A 244 15.47 -18.32 21.27
N SER A 245 15.82 -17.10 21.58
CA SER A 245 17.04 -16.76 22.33
C SER A 245 16.87 -16.97 23.84
N SER A 246 15.64 -16.80 24.31
CA SER A 246 15.27 -17.08 25.69
C SER A 246 13.80 -17.48 25.79
N THR A 247 13.54 -18.37 26.72
CA THR A 247 12.19 -18.86 27.01
C THR A 247 11.98 -18.83 28.52
N TYR A 248 10.83 -18.35 28.94
CA TYR A 248 10.45 -18.31 30.35
C TYR A 248 9.02 -18.82 30.50
N SER A 249 8.80 -19.76 31.40
CA SER A 249 7.47 -20.30 31.66
C SER A 249 7.16 -20.35 33.13
N TYR A 250 5.88 -20.54 33.46
CA TYR A 250 5.47 -20.87 34.82
C TYR A 250 6.13 -22.16 35.33
N ALA A 251 6.35 -23.13 34.44
CA ALA A 251 7.06 -24.35 34.77
C ALA A 251 8.53 -24.09 35.13
N SER A 252 9.23 -23.25 34.34
CA SER A 252 10.63 -22.88 34.63
C SER A 252 10.75 -22.10 35.94
N LEU A 253 9.77 -21.26 36.30
CA LEU A 253 9.76 -20.60 37.62
C LEU A 253 9.68 -21.64 38.76
N MET A 254 8.79 -22.64 38.63
CA MET A 254 8.66 -23.68 39.61
C MET A 254 9.91 -24.57 39.71
N ALA A 255 10.57 -24.84 38.60
CA ALA A 255 11.83 -25.56 38.56
C ALA A 255 12.96 -24.80 39.25
N ILE A 256 13.07 -23.51 39.05
CA ILE A 256 14.04 -22.65 39.75
C ILE A 256 13.82 -22.69 41.28
N LEU A 257 12.57 -22.55 41.71
CA LEU A 257 12.24 -22.62 43.12
C LEU A 257 12.58 -23.96 43.72
N ASN A 258 12.34 -25.06 42.99
CA ASN A 258 12.68 -26.39 43.46
C ASN A 258 14.20 -26.59 43.58
N GLY A 259 14.99 -26.10 42.60
CA GLY A 259 16.44 -26.12 42.67
C GLY A 259 16.98 -25.39 43.91
N ILE A 260 16.41 -24.22 44.21
CA ILE A 260 16.75 -23.46 45.42
C ILE A 260 16.37 -24.24 46.70
N TRP A 261 15.20 -24.87 46.70
CA TRP A 261 14.71 -25.64 47.85
C TRP A 261 15.54 -26.89 48.17
N GLU A 262 15.99 -27.58 47.12
CA GLU A 262 16.84 -28.78 47.26
C GLU A 262 18.33 -28.45 47.56
N GLY A 263 18.68 -27.15 47.58
CA GLY A 263 20.06 -26.69 47.83
C GLY A 263 21.02 -27.06 46.72
N GLY A 264 20.50 -27.33 45.54
CA GLY A 264 21.27 -27.62 44.31
C GLY A 264 21.96 -26.38 43.75
N ASP A 265 23.13 -26.58 43.15
CA ASP A 265 23.76 -25.57 42.30
C ASP A 265 22.87 -25.34 41.06
N SER A 266 22.81 -24.12 40.56
CA SER A 266 21.85 -23.62 39.54
C SER A 266 21.86 -24.36 38.18
N GLY A 267 22.42 -25.53 38.08
CA GLY A 267 22.56 -26.33 36.84
C GLY A 267 21.46 -27.38 36.59
N ASP A 268 20.84 -27.96 37.61
CA ASP A 268 19.82 -29.00 37.47
C ASP A 268 18.44 -28.51 37.91
N LEU A 269 17.79 -27.78 37.00
CA LEU A 269 16.44 -27.24 37.21
C LEU A 269 15.39 -28.34 37.00
N THR A 270 15.04 -29.07 38.06
CA THR A 270 14.00 -30.08 38.04
C THR A 270 12.70 -29.56 38.62
N LEU A 271 11.58 -29.98 38.05
CA LEU A 271 10.25 -29.69 38.60
C LEU A 271 10.01 -30.42 39.95
N PRO A 272 9.28 -29.77 40.87
CA PRO A 272 8.92 -30.46 42.12
C PRO A 272 8.12 -31.72 41.83
N SER A 273 8.57 -32.84 42.38
CA SER A 273 7.90 -34.15 42.23
C SER A 273 6.66 -34.27 43.11
N ASN A 274 6.63 -33.54 44.23
CA ASN A 274 5.58 -33.60 45.26
C ASN A 274 4.61 -32.40 45.11
N PRO A 275 3.28 -32.68 44.99
CA PRO A 275 2.26 -31.62 44.97
C PRO A 275 2.26 -30.69 46.17
N LEU A 276 2.66 -31.18 47.35
CA LEU A 276 2.74 -30.37 48.57
C LEU A 276 3.85 -29.30 48.46
N THR A 277 5.01 -29.67 47.95
CA THR A 277 6.12 -28.75 47.71
C THR A 277 5.70 -27.68 46.72
N LEU A 278 5.03 -28.07 45.63
CA LEU A 278 4.47 -27.13 44.67
C LEU A 278 3.49 -26.16 45.32
N GLY A 279 2.58 -26.66 46.18
CA GLY A 279 1.64 -25.81 46.93
C GLY A 279 2.32 -24.78 47.80
N LEU A 280 3.40 -25.19 48.51
CA LEU A 280 4.20 -24.28 49.35
C LEU A 280 4.85 -23.16 48.49
N PHE A 281 5.38 -23.49 47.30
CA PHE A 281 5.96 -22.47 46.42
C PHE A 281 4.90 -21.46 45.96
N VAL A 282 3.73 -21.91 45.57
CA VAL A 282 2.62 -21.02 45.16
C VAL A 282 2.20 -20.10 46.32
N ILE A 283 2.08 -20.62 47.54
CA ILE A 283 1.74 -19.82 48.71
C ILE A 283 2.83 -18.79 48.99
N ALA A 284 4.09 -19.18 48.96
CA ALA A 284 5.23 -18.28 49.17
C ALA A 284 5.28 -17.16 48.12
N LEU A 285 5.10 -17.49 46.85
CA LEU A 285 5.08 -16.47 45.77
C LEU A 285 3.91 -15.50 45.92
N LYS A 286 2.72 -15.97 46.25
CA LYS A 286 1.55 -15.12 46.51
C LYS A 286 1.78 -14.22 47.75
N ALA A 287 2.32 -14.77 48.83
CA ALA A 287 2.59 -14.01 50.05
C ALA A 287 3.63 -12.88 49.85
N THR A 288 4.58 -13.08 48.95
CA THR A 288 5.62 -12.09 48.64
C THR A 288 5.23 -11.12 47.53
N ASN A 289 4.05 -11.29 46.90
CA ASN A 289 3.60 -10.52 45.76
C ASN A 289 4.68 -10.41 44.65
N TYR A 290 5.31 -11.57 44.37
CA TYR A 290 6.46 -11.63 43.45
C TYR A 290 6.09 -11.22 42.02
N PRO A 291 6.72 -10.17 41.46
CA PRO A 291 6.26 -9.62 40.19
C PRO A 291 6.35 -10.60 39.02
N PHE A 292 7.32 -11.55 39.03
CA PHE A 292 7.46 -12.57 38.03
C PHE A 292 6.29 -13.58 38.02
N LEU A 293 5.60 -13.77 39.16
CA LEU A 293 4.43 -14.60 39.19
C LEU A 293 3.30 -14.01 38.32
N GLN A 294 3.10 -12.69 38.42
CA GLN A 294 2.08 -12.00 37.67
C GLN A 294 2.40 -11.97 36.14
N ALA A 295 3.68 -12.03 35.80
CA ALA A 295 4.12 -12.13 34.39
C ALA A 295 3.95 -13.54 33.80
N LEU A 296 3.90 -14.58 34.63
CA LEU A 296 3.88 -15.97 34.19
C LEU A 296 2.60 -16.73 34.55
N SER A 297 1.67 -16.11 35.28
CA SER A 297 0.34 -16.66 35.56
C SER A 297 -0.66 -15.56 35.93
N ASP A 298 -1.93 -15.83 35.72
CA ASP A 298 -3.02 -14.94 36.17
C ASP A 298 -3.23 -15.03 37.70
N GLU A 299 -3.99 -14.09 38.24
CA GLU A 299 -4.29 -14.03 39.69
C GLU A 299 -5.00 -15.28 40.21
N SER A 300 -5.87 -15.87 39.39
CA SER A 300 -6.65 -17.06 39.73
C SER A 300 -5.84 -18.34 39.62
N GLN A 301 -4.64 -18.28 39.00
CA GLN A 301 -3.80 -19.43 38.64
C GLN A 301 -4.55 -20.44 37.74
N GLN A 302 -5.37 -19.92 36.88
CA GLN A 302 -6.07 -20.67 35.86
C GLN A 302 -5.23 -20.73 34.58
N THR A 303 -4.58 -19.62 34.24
CA THR A 303 -3.76 -19.49 33.04
C THR A 303 -2.28 -19.36 33.39
N ALA A 304 -1.44 -20.17 32.72
CA ALA A 304 0.01 -20.06 32.76
C ALA A 304 0.54 -19.51 31.45
N HIS A 305 1.63 -18.74 31.52
CA HIS A 305 2.25 -18.11 30.37
C HIS A 305 3.61 -18.73 30.06
N LEU A 306 3.85 -18.95 28.75
CA LEU A 306 5.16 -19.24 28.19
C LEU A 306 5.58 -18.04 27.35
N VAL A 307 6.59 -17.34 27.81
CA VAL A 307 7.15 -16.16 27.15
C VAL A 307 8.33 -16.58 26.32
N LEU A 308 8.26 -16.31 25.01
CA LEU A 308 9.27 -16.63 24.01
C LEU A 308 9.86 -15.35 23.48
N ARG A 309 11.19 -15.24 23.48
CA ARG A 309 11.92 -14.11 22.88
C ARG A 309 12.65 -14.56 21.63
N THR A 310 12.54 -13.79 20.55
CA THR A 310 13.24 -14.08 19.29
C THR A 310 13.79 -12.80 18.67
N ILE A 311 14.85 -12.96 17.88
CA ILE A 311 15.39 -11.91 17.02
C ILE A 311 14.34 -11.45 16.01
N ASP A 312 14.59 -10.34 15.32
CA ASP A 312 13.71 -9.81 14.27
C ASP A 312 13.72 -10.73 13.04
N LEU A 313 12.82 -11.71 13.03
CA LEU A 313 12.68 -12.70 11.95
C LEU A 313 11.74 -12.17 10.85
N PRO A 314 11.93 -12.62 9.60
CA PRO A 314 10.94 -12.43 8.54
C PRO A 314 9.55 -12.89 8.98
N SER A 315 8.52 -12.08 8.72
CA SER A 315 7.16 -12.34 9.23
C SER A 315 6.63 -13.74 8.87
N ALA A 316 6.96 -14.24 7.67
CA ALA A 316 6.57 -15.57 7.22
C ALA A 316 7.26 -16.70 7.99
N GLU A 317 8.51 -16.51 8.41
CA GLU A 317 9.26 -17.46 9.22
C GLU A 317 8.77 -17.44 10.65
N PHE A 318 8.57 -16.25 11.22
CA PHE A 318 8.06 -16.05 12.56
C PHE A 318 6.69 -16.71 12.76
N VAL A 319 5.75 -16.47 11.86
CA VAL A 319 4.40 -17.07 11.95
C VAL A 319 4.47 -18.59 11.89
N ARG A 320 5.24 -19.16 10.96
CA ARG A 320 5.43 -20.64 10.86
C ARG A 320 6.06 -21.21 12.12
N LEU A 321 7.04 -20.51 12.67
CA LEU A 321 7.71 -20.94 13.92
C LEU A 321 6.72 -20.98 15.06
N LEU A 322 5.92 -19.93 15.24
CA LEU A 322 4.94 -19.84 16.31
C LEU A 322 3.81 -20.89 16.15
N GLU A 323 3.30 -21.05 14.93
CA GLU A 323 2.31 -22.08 14.60
C GLU A 323 2.84 -23.50 14.92
N SER A 324 4.13 -23.76 14.70
CA SER A 324 4.73 -25.07 15.03
C SER A 324 4.78 -25.31 16.54
N VAL A 325 5.09 -24.29 17.34
CA VAL A 325 5.10 -24.39 18.81
C VAL A 325 3.67 -24.56 19.33
N GLU A 326 2.71 -23.78 18.81
CA GLU A 326 1.30 -23.87 19.19
C GLU A 326 0.71 -25.26 18.87
N GLN A 327 0.99 -25.80 17.68
CA GLN A 327 0.56 -27.14 17.30
C GLN A 327 1.17 -28.20 18.18
N PHE A 328 2.44 -28.09 18.55
CA PHE A 328 3.08 -29.01 19.49
C PHE A 328 2.47 -28.90 20.89
N ALA A 329 2.21 -27.68 21.35
CA ALA A 329 1.56 -27.40 22.61
C ALA A 329 0.15 -28.04 22.69
N ASN A 330 -0.68 -27.84 21.66
CA ASN A 330 -2.02 -28.41 21.57
C ASN A 330 -2.02 -29.94 21.55
N LYS A 331 -0.97 -30.60 21.04
CA LYS A 331 -0.81 -32.05 21.06
C LYS A 331 -0.32 -32.56 22.43
N THR A 332 0.45 -31.77 23.13
CA THR A 332 1.14 -32.16 24.36
C THR A 332 0.26 -31.93 25.60
N MET A 333 -0.51 -30.85 25.58
CA MET A 333 -1.39 -30.48 26.68
C MET A 333 -2.64 -31.37 26.71
N PRO A 334 -3.28 -31.56 27.89
CA PRO A 334 -4.55 -32.26 28.00
C PRO A 334 -5.68 -31.53 27.23
N GLU A 335 -6.73 -32.27 26.82
CA GLU A 335 -7.86 -31.69 26.07
C GLU A 335 -8.64 -30.63 26.85
N ASP A 336 -8.54 -30.59 28.17
CA ASP A 336 -9.15 -29.57 29.05
C ASP A 336 -8.33 -28.28 29.13
N VAL A 337 -7.17 -28.19 28.48
CA VAL A 337 -6.30 -27.01 28.44
C VAL A 337 -6.37 -26.36 27.08
N THR A 338 -6.78 -25.10 27.03
CA THR A 338 -6.75 -24.31 25.81
C THR A 338 -5.41 -23.59 25.68
N VAL A 339 -4.75 -23.77 24.53
CA VAL A 339 -3.52 -23.04 24.21
C VAL A 339 -3.82 -21.98 23.17
N SER A 340 -3.39 -20.74 23.42
CA SER A 340 -3.53 -19.64 22.50
C SER A 340 -2.32 -18.72 22.55
N ALA A 341 -1.90 -18.21 21.39
CA ALA A 341 -0.90 -17.16 21.35
C ALA A 341 -1.57 -15.81 21.67
N GLU A 342 -0.96 -15.04 22.58
CA GLU A 342 -1.46 -13.69 22.89
C GLU A 342 -1.43 -12.79 21.64
N ALA A 343 -2.48 -11.97 21.53
CA ALA A 343 -2.84 -11.21 20.32
C ALA A 343 -1.84 -10.14 19.87
N GLY A 344 -0.67 -10.02 20.45
CA GLY A 344 0.32 -8.98 20.12
C GLY A 344 0.87 -9.03 18.69
N LEU A 345 2.17 -9.26 18.57
CA LEU A 345 2.90 -9.27 17.30
C LEU A 345 2.36 -10.30 16.30
N HIS A 346 1.97 -11.50 16.78
CA HIS A 346 1.40 -12.55 15.92
C HIS A 346 0.15 -12.10 15.16
N THR A 347 -0.77 -11.42 15.83
CA THR A 347 -1.99 -10.89 15.19
C THR A 347 -1.67 -9.84 14.16
N ILE A 348 -0.69 -8.96 14.45
CA ILE A 348 -0.26 -7.92 13.50
C ILE A 348 0.31 -8.58 12.24
N LEU A 349 1.21 -9.54 12.38
CA LEU A 349 1.85 -10.22 11.26
C LEU A 349 0.88 -11.08 10.44
N GLN A 350 -0.08 -11.75 11.10
CA GLN A 350 -1.16 -12.45 10.38
C GLN A 350 -2.07 -11.48 9.64
N ALA A 351 -2.42 -10.35 10.25
CA ALA A 351 -3.23 -9.32 9.62
C ALA A 351 -2.56 -8.81 8.34
N ASP A 352 -1.26 -8.51 8.39
CA ASP A 352 -0.52 -8.00 7.24
C ASP A 352 -0.46 -9.00 6.07
N ARG A 353 -0.30 -10.30 6.34
CA ARG A 353 -0.39 -11.33 5.28
C ARG A 353 -1.78 -11.37 4.64
N LYS A 354 -2.83 -11.30 5.46
CA LYS A 354 -4.22 -11.24 4.96
C LYS A 354 -4.47 -9.99 4.15
N ILE A 355 -3.85 -8.83 4.53
CA ILE A 355 -3.93 -7.58 3.78
C ILE A 355 -3.37 -7.75 2.37
N VAL A 356 -2.14 -8.23 2.26
CA VAL A 356 -1.51 -8.41 0.95
C VAL A 356 -2.33 -9.35 0.08
N GLN A 357 -2.83 -10.46 0.65
CA GLN A 357 -3.68 -11.40 -0.07
C GLN A 357 -5.01 -10.78 -0.50
N ALA A 358 -5.68 -10.06 0.39
CA ALA A 358 -6.92 -9.34 0.09
C ALA A 358 -6.69 -8.30 -1.01
N GLN A 359 -5.56 -7.60 -0.97
CA GLN A 359 -5.21 -6.60 -1.96
C GLN A 359 -4.94 -7.21 -3.34
N LEU A 360 -4.21 -8.33 -3.41
CA LEU A 360 -3.99 -9.05 -4.66
C LEU A 360 -5.32 -9.52 -5.26
N ASN A 361 -6.24 -10.01 -4.44
CA ASN A 361 -7.57 -10.40 -4.87
C ASN A 361 -8.40 -9.19 -5.37
N SER A 362 -8.29 -8.05 -4.68
CA SER A 362 -9.01 -6.82 -5.06
C SER A 362 -8.51 -6.22 -6.38
N LEU A 363 -7.22 -6.43 -6.73
CA LEU A 363 -6.66 -5.98 -8.01
C LEU A 363 -7.43 -6.57 -9.20
N GLY A 364 -7.82 -7.84 -9.13
CA GLY A 364 -8.63 -8.48 -10.17
C GLY A 364 -9.98 -7.79 -10.38
N ILE A 365 -10.66 -7.47 -9.30
CA ILE A 365 -11.94 -6.72 -9.32
C ILE A 365 -11.72 -5.32 -9.89
N THR A 366 -10.66 -4.64 -9.45
CA THR A 366 -10.30 -3.30 -9.93
C THR A 366 -10.07 -3.30 -11.44
N LEU A 367 -9.26 -4.22 -11.94
CA LEU A 367 -9.00 -4.36 -13.38
C LEU A 367 -10.28 -4.62 -14.17
N PHE A 368 -11.15 -5.48 -13.66
CA PHE A 368 -12.45 -5.74 -14.29
C PHE A 368 -13.33 -4.48 -14.35
N MET A 369 -13.44 -3.76 -13.24
CA MET A 369 -14.22 -2.52 -13.16
C MET A 369 -13.65 -1.42 -14.10
N MET A 370 -12.33 -1.34 -14.19
CA MET A 370 -11.65 -0.41 -15.11
C MET A 370 -11.92 -0.75 -16.57
N ILE A 371 -11.85 -2.04 -16.95
CA ILE A 371 -12.24 -2.49 -18.30
C ILE A 371 -13.69 -2.09 -18.58
N ALA A 372 -14.60 -2.36 -17.66
CA ALA A 372 -16.01 -2.05 -17.82
C ALA A 372 -16.23 -0.55 -18.01
N ALA A 373 -15.58 0.30 -17.22
CA ALA A 373 -15.65 1.75 -17.36
C ALA A 373 -15.10 2.23 -18.72
N MET A 374 -13.97 1.69 -19.18
CA MET A 374 -13.38 2.03 -20.47
C MET A 374 -14.24 1.53 -21.65
N MET A 375 -14.82 0.34 -21.52
CA MET A 375 -15.78 -0.19 -22.51
C MET A 375 -17.00 0.70 -22.63
N LEU A 376 -17.52 1.19 -21.51
CA LEU A 376 -18.66 2.12 -21.49
C LEU A 376 -18.28 3.45 -22.16
N LEU A 377 -17.09 3.98 -21.90
CA LEU A 377 -16.61 5.24 -22.48
C LEU A 377 -16.43 5.16 -24.01
N TRP A 378 -15.73 4.15 -24.49
CA TRP A 378 -15.33 4.07 -25.91
C TRP A 378 -16.22 3.14 -26.73
N ARG A 379 -17.10 2.37 -26.08
CA ARG A 379 -17.94 1.34 -26.71
C ARG A 379 -17.12 0.35 -27.54
N SER A 380 -15.92 0.04 -27.07
CA SER A 380 -14.96 -0.82 -27.75
C SER A 380 -14.10 -1.59 -26.76
N VAL A 381 -14.24 -2.92 -26.76
CA VAL A 381 -13.42 -3.84 -25.97
C VAL A 381 -11.94 -3.71 -26.37
N LYS A 382 -11.67 -3.54 -27.67
CA LYS A 382 -10.29 -3.43 -28.18
C LYS A 382 -9.55 -2.24 -27.58
N PHE A 383 -10.20 -1.08 -27.49
CA PHE A 383 -9.57 0.12 -26.92
C PHE A 383 -9.43 0.03 -25.42
N ALA A 384 -10.40 -0.57 -24.73
CA ALA A 384 -10.33 -0.82 -23.30
C ALA A 384 -9.16 -1.74 -22.94
N ILE A 385 -9.03 -2.87 -23.63
CA ILE A 385 -7.91 -3.79 -23.43
C ILE A 385 -6.56 -3.15 -23.77
N ALA A 386 -6.47 -2.37 -24.87
CA ALA A 386 -5.25 -1.69 -25.23
C ALA A 386 -4.81 -0.67 -24.17
N ALA A 387 -5.73 0.13 -23.64
CA ALA A 387 -5.43 1.07 -22.58
C ALA A 387 -5.01 0.35 -21.28
N LEU A 388 -5.73 -0.72 -20.91
CA LEU A 388 -5.40 -1.49 -19.72
C LEU A 388 -4.05 -2.20 -19.83
N SER A 389 -3.72 -2.78 -21.00
CA SER A 389 -2.43 -3.47 -21.18
C SER A 389 -1.25 -2.54 -20.95
N ILE A 390 -1.40 -1.26 -21.26
CA ILE A 390 -0.38 -0.23 -21.03
C ILE A 390 -0.32 0.17 -19.55
N THR A 391 -1.45 0.24 -18.86
CA THR A 391 -1.48 0.51 -17.41
C THR A 391 -0.95 -0.66 -16.56
N LEU A 392 -0.83 -1.86 -17.12
CA LEU A 392 -0.16 -2.97 -16.45
C LEU A 392 1.38 -2.87 -16.49
N VAL A 393 1.95 -2.09 -17.42
CA VAL A 393 3.41 -1.91 -17.53
C VAL A 393 4.03 -1.36 -16.24
N PRO A 394 3.54 -0.27 -15.62
CA PRO A 394 4.08 0.21 -14.36
C PRO A 394 3.95 -0.82 -13.22
N LEU A 395 2.86 -1.60 -13.17
CA LEU A 395 2.74 -2.70 -12.20
C LEU A 395 3.78 -3.79 -12.44
N ALA A 396 4.07 -4.09 -13.71
CA ALA A 396 5.12 -5.04 -14.07
C ALA A 396 6.50 -4.55 -13.59
N VAL A 397 6.78 -3.26 -13.77
CA VAL A 397 8.03 -2.65 -13.28
C VAL A 397 8.10 -2.73 -11.76
N LEU A 398 7.01 -2.42 -11.05
CA LEU A 398 6.97 -2.53 -9.58
C LEU A 398 7.17 -3.97 -9.09
N ALA A 399 6.53 -4.96 -9.73
CA ALA A 399 6.69 -6.37 -9.37
C ALA A 399 8.14 -6.86 -9.57
N ILE A 400 8.78 -6.44 -10.66
CA ILE A 400 10.18 -6.74 -10.94
C ILE A 400 11.08 -6.09 -9.88
N LEU A 401 10.87 -4.81 -9.57
CA LEU A 401 11.66 -4.10 -8.56
C LEU A 401 11.48 -4.71 -7.17
N ALA A 402 10.26 -5.07 -6.80
CA ALA A 402 9.99 -5.71 -5.52
C ALA A 402 10.70 -7.08 -5.41
N ALA A 403 10.72 -7.87 -6.48
CA ALA A 403 11.33 -9.19 -6.47
C ALA A 403 12.88 -9.13 -6.47
N PHE A 404 13.49 -8.18 -7.22
CA PHE A 404 14.93 -8.12 -7.35
C PHE A 404 15.64 -7.24 -6.32
N ASN A 405 14.95 -6.23 -5.77
CA ASN A 405 15.55 -5.33 -4.77
C ASN A 405 15.13 -5.72 -3.34
N GLU A 406 14.51 -6.88 -3.18
CA GLU A 406 14.02 -7.37 -1.89
C GLU A 406 13.13 -6.34 -1.14
N VAL A 407 12.42 -5.50 -1.92
CA VAL A 407 11.47 -4.55 -1.33
C VAL A 407 10.30 -5.33 -0.77
N PRO A 408 10.10 -5.32 0.54
CA PRO A 408 9.05 -6.12 1.14
C PRO A 408 7.68 -5.60 0.73
N LEU A 409 6.81 -6.52 0.36
CA LEU A 409 5.40 -6.21 0.21
C LEU A 409 4.80 -6.03 1.60
N ASN A 410 4.63 -4.78 1.99
CA ASN A 410 3.92 -4.39 3.20
C ASN A 410 2.62 -3.65 2.84
N SER A 411 1.83 -3.31 3.86
CA SER A 411 0.56 -2.62 3.68
C SER A 411 0.66 -1.30 2.91
N ILE A 412 1.80 -0.61 2.95
CA ILE A 412 2.02 0.67 2.27
C ILE A 412 2.44 0.45 0.82
N THR A 413 3.39 -0.46 0.56
CA THR A 413 3.88 -0.71 -0.80
C THR A 413 2.80 -1.33 -1.69
N VAL A 414 1.90 -2.14 -1.12
CA VAL A 414 0.76 -2.71 -1.83
C VAL A 414 -0.26 -1.64 -2.26
N MET A 415 -0.40 -0.55 -1.49
CA MET A 415 -1.27 0.58 -1.87
C MET A 415 -0.84 1.23 -3.19
N ILE A 416 0.46 1.21 -3.51
CA ILE A 416 1.01 1.81 -4.73
C ILE A 416 0.36 1.19 -5.97
N ALA A 417 0.16 -0.12 -5.97
CA ALA A 417 -0.45 -0.82 -7.11
C ALA A 417 -1.85 -0.28 -7.44
N ALA A 418 -2.70 -0.11 -6.42
CA ALA A 418 -4.04 0.44 -6.57
C ALA A 418 -4.03 1.91 -7.05
N LEU A 419 -3.11 2.71 -6.49
CA LEU A 419 -2.95 4.12 -6.85
C LEU A 419 -2.44 4.29 -8.28
N VAL A 420 -1.42 3.54 -8.66
CA VAL A 420 -0.82 3.62 -10.00
C VAL A 420 -1.82 3.15 -11.06
N LEU A 421 -2.62 2.14 -10.78
CA LEU A 421 -3.71 1.75 -11.66
C LEU A 421 -4.75 2.87 -11.80
N GLY A 422 -5.22 3.39 -10.66
CA GLY A 422 -6.28 4.40 -10.65
C GLY A 422 -5.87 5.70 -11.34
N ILE A 423 -4.70 6.22 -11.02
CA ILE A 423 -4.22 7.51 -11.54
C ILE A 423 -3.56 7.33 -12.91
N GLY A 424 -2.82 6.25 -13.11
CA GLY A 424 -2.07 6.03 -14.36
C GLY A 424 -2.94 5.85 -15.60
N ILE A 425 -4.20 5.43 -15.43
CA ILE A 425 -5.13 5.28 -16.56
C ILE A 425 -5.70 6.63 -17.05
N ASP A 426 -5.65 7.67 -16.22
CA ASP A 426 -6.19 9.01 -16.53
C ASP A 426 -5.60 9.58 -17.84
N ASP A 427 -4.29 9.57 -17.97
CA ASP A 427 -3.56 10.02 -19.15
C ASP A 427 -3.95 9.22 -20.40
N ALA A 428 -4.12 7.90 -20.27
CA ALA A 428 -4.57 7.03 -21.36
C ALA A 428 -6.01 7.37 -21.78
N VAL A 429 -6.89 7.64 -20.82
CA VAL A 429 -8.29 8.05 -21.08
C VAL A 429 -8.35 9.30 -21.89
N HIS A 430 -7.60 10.33 -21.52
CA HIS A 430 -7.56 11.60 -22.25
C HIS A 430 -7.00 11.44 -23.66
N LEU A 431 -5.92 10.69 -23.83
CA LEU A 431 -5.28 10.49 -25.14
C LEU A 431 -6.18 9.68 -26.09
N VAL A 432 -6.69 8.54 -25.61
CA VAL A 432 -7.53 7.64 -26.44
C VAL A 432 -8.86 8.30 -26.78
N THR A 433 -9.48 9.01 -25.85
CA THR A 433 -10.77 9.69 -26.12
C THR A 433 -10.61 10.72 -27.21
N HIS A 434 -9.56 11.54 -27.17
CA HIS A 434 -9.29 12.54 -28.21
C HIS A 434 -9.01 11.86 -29.57
N TRP A 435 -8.24 10.77 -29.57
CA TRP A 435 -7.98 9.99 -30.77
C TRP A 435 -9.27 9.39 -31.36
N VAL A 436 -10.13 8.80 -30.55
CA VAL A 436 -11.42 8.26 -30.98
C VAL A 436 -12.32 9.35 -31.56
N GLN A 437 -12.31 10.53 -30.97
CA GLN A 437 -13.08 11.69 -31.50
C GLN A 437 -12.60 12.09 -32.91
N LEU A 438 -11.29 12.14 -33.14
CA LEU A 438 -10.73 12.43 -34.44
C LEU A 438 -11.03 11.33 -35.47
N ARG A 439 -10.97 10.09 -35.03
CA ARG A 439 -11.33 8.93 -35.88
C ARG A 439 -12.80 8.98 -36.30
N LYS A 440 -13.71 9.37 -35.42
CA LYS A 440 -15.13 9.58 -35.74
C LYS A 440 -15.34 10.70 -36.76
N LYS A 441 -14.44 11.69 -36.83
CA LYS A 441 -14.44 12.77 -37.83
C LYS A 441 -13.80 12.35 -39.17
N GLY A 442 -13.42 11.08 -39.34
CA GLY A 442 -12.84 10.57 -40.59
C GLY A 442 -11.34 10.77 -40.74
N VAL A 443 -10.63 11.31 -39.75
CA VAL A 443 -9.17 11.44 -39.79
C VAL A 443 -8.51 10.07 -39.78
N ASP A 444 -7.50 9.82 -40.60
CA ASP A 444 -6.81 8.53 -40.64
C ASP A 444 -6.14 8.18 -39.29
N PRO A 445 -5.91 6.91 -38.92
CA PRO A 445 -5.45 6.52 -37.58
C PRO A 445 -4.11 7.11 -37.14
N ILE A 446 -3.18 7.22 -38.08
CA ILE A 446 -1.81 7.71 -37.79
C ILE A 446 -1.83 9.22 -37.58
N THR A 447 -2.46 9.96 -38.49
CA THR A 447 -2.65 11.42 -38.38
C THR A 447 -3.47 11.80 -37.14
N ALA A 448 -4.51 11.02 -36.83
CA ALA A 448 -5.32 11.22 -35.62
C ALA A 448 -4.48 11.04 -34.35
N MET A 449 -3.58 10.05 -34.30
CA MET A 449 -2.71 9.82 -33.16
C MET A 449 -1.67 10.94 -33.02
N GLY A 450 -1.04 11.36 -34.11
CA GLY A 450 -0.12 12.49 -34.11
C GLY A 450 -0.77 13.78 -33.55
N LYS A 451 -1.98 14.12 -34.05
CA LYS A 451 -2.75 15.25 -33.54
C LYS A 451 -3.16 15.10 -32.08
N SER A 452 -3.46 13.87 -31.64
CA SER A 452 -3.83 13.62 -30.24
C SER A 452 -2.63 13.79 -29.31
N LEU A 453 -1.45 13.34 -29.69
CA LEU A 453 -0.23 13.54 -28.93
C LEU A 453 0.20 15.02 -28.92
N GLU A 454 0.02 15.73 -30.01
CA GLU A 454 0.27 17.18 -30.06
C GLU A 454 -0.68 17.94 -29.12
N ALA A 455 -1.95 17.55 -29.08
CA ALA A 455 -2.98 18.21 -28.27
C ALA A 455 -2.89 17.84 -26.79
N LYS A 456 -2.69 16.56 -26.45
CA LYS A 456 -2.75 16.03 -25.06
C LYS A 456 -1.38 15.76 -24.45
N GLY A 457 -0.35 15.50 -25.26
CA GLY A 457 1.00 15.17 -24.79
C GLY A 457 1.60 16.16 -23.79
N PRO A 458 1.51 17.49 -24.02
CA PRO A 458 2.01 18.47 -23.06
C PRO A 458 1.29 18.41 -21.69
N ALA A 459 -0.02 18.14 -21.67
CA ALA A 459 -0.77 17.97 -20.42
C ALA A 459 -0.31 16.71 -19.71
N ILE A 460 -0.26 15.58 -20.41
CA ILE A 460 0.21 14.28 -19.89
C ILE A 460 1.62 14.38 -19.30
N LEU A 461 2.52 15.06 -19.99
CA LEU A 461 3.88 15.28 -19.49
C LEU A 461 3.87 16.09 -18.19
N CYS A 462 3.08 17.17 -18.15
CA CYS A 462 3.00 18.06 -16.99
C CYS A 462 2.39 17.33 -15.78
N THR A 463 1.30 16.60 -15.98
CA THR A 463 0.61 15.83 -14.92
C THR A 463 1.51 14.73 -14.35
N SER A 464 2.17 13.96 -15.22
CA SER A 464 3.11 12.93 -14.80
C SER A 464 4.30 13.52 -14.04
N LEU A 465 4.85 14.65 -14.47
CA LEU A 465 5.94 15.32 -13.74
C LEU A 465 5.51 15.81 -12.36
N ILE A 466 4.29 16.28 -12.20
CA ILE A 466 3.74 16.68 -10.89
C ILE A 466 3.62 15.46 -9.97
N LEU A 467 3.09 14.34 -10.46
CA LEU A 467 2.97 13.09 -9.68
C LEU A 467 4.34 12.53 -9.31
N ILE A 468 5.31 12.56 -10.24
CA ILE A 468 6.69 12.16 -9.98
C ILE A 468 7.31 13.11 -8.93
N GLY A 469 7.18 14.42 -9.10
CA GLY A 469 7.72 15.40 -8.16
C GLY A 469 7.14 15.27 -6.76
N PHE A 470 5.84 15.04 -6.65
CA PHE A 470 5.18 14.72 -5.38
C PHE A 470 5.77 13.44 -4.76
N SER A 471 5.88 12.37 -5.54
CA SER A 471 6.42 11.09 -5.08
C SER A 471 7.88 11.21 -4.63
N VAL A 472 8.70 11.93 -5.38
CA VAL A 472 10.10 12.22 -5.03
C VAL A 472 10.19 13.01 -3.73
N ALA A 473 9.28 13.96 -3.48
CA ALA A 473 9.27 14.72 -2.22
C ALA A 473 9.03 13.81 -0.99
N LEU A 474 8.32 12.71 -1.12
CA LEU A 474 8.10 11.75 -0.04
C LEU A 474 9.37 10.98 0.35
N VAL A 475 10.36 10.88 -0.55
CA VAL A 475 11.63 10.18 -0.27
C VAL A 475 12.42 10.87 0.87
N TRP A 476 12.21 12.16 1.09
CA TRP A 476 12.87 12.91 2.18
C TRP A 476 12.11 12.89 3.51
N MET A 477 11.00 12.15 3.60
CA MET A 477 10.31 11.98 4.88
C MET A 477 11.10 11.06 5.81
N SER A 478 10.96 11.23 7.13
CA SER A 478 11.72 10.45 8.13
C SER A 478 11.16 9.03 8.33
N PHE A 479 10.02 8.69 7.76
CA PHE A 479 9.35 7.40 7.94
C PHE A 479 9.64 6.47 6.75
N PRO A 480 10.45 5.40 6.91
CA PRO A 480 10.92 4.56 5.80
C PRO A 480 9.82 4.03 4.88
N PRO A 481 8.66 3.54 5.35
CA PRO A 481 7.61 3.07 4.46
C PRO A 481 7.05 4.16 3.53
N VAL A 482 7.10 5.43 3.95
CA VAL A 482 6.72 6.58 3.11
C VAL A 482 7.81 6.89 2.08
N GLN A 483 9.08 6.70 2.44
CA GLN A 483 10.19 6.81 1.49
C GLN A 483 10.05 5.76 0.38
N ASP A 484 9.78 4.50 0.77
CA ASP A 484 9.55 3.40 -0.17
C ASP A 484 8.36 3.67 -1.08
N PHE A 485 7.26 4.14 -0.51
CA PHE A 485 6.11 4.60 -1.27
C PHE A 485 6.50 5.70 -2.27
N GLY A 486 7.32 6.65 -1.84
CA GLY A 486 7.76 7.77 -2.67
C GLY A 486 8.55 7.33 -3.91
N TRP A 487 9.67 6.62 -3.71
CA TRP A 487 10.53 6.27 -4.85
C TRP A 487 9.88 5.22 -5.77
N LEU A 488 9.15 4.24 -5.23
CA LEU A 488 8.41 3.26 -6.03
C LEU A 488 7.32 3.92 -6.87
N SER A 489 6.55 4.83 -6.27
CA SER A 489 5.52 5.59 -7.00
C SER A 489 6.13 6.48 -8.08
N ALA A 490 7.27 7.13 -7.82
CA ALA A 490 7.97 7.95 -8.80
C ALA A 490 8.38 7.12 -10.04
N ILE A 491 8.95 5.93 -9.82
CA ILE A 491 9.32 5.02 -10.91
C ILE A 491 8.06 4.54 -11.65
N ALA A 492 7.00 4.19 -10.94
CA ALA A 492 5.76 3.72 -11.55
C ALA A 492 5.10 4.80 -12.41
N TYR A 493 5.03 6.06 -11.95
CA TYR A 493 4.51 7.16 -12.77
C TYR A 493 5.40 7.49 -13.96
N GLY A 494 6.73 7.36 -13.81
CA GLY A 494 7.67 7.44 -14.93
C GLY A 494 7.42 6.35 -15.98
N ALA A 495 7.24 5.11 -15.53
CA ALA A 495 6.89 3.99 -16.41
C ALA A 495 5.51 4.19 -17.08
N THR A 496 4.53 4.73 -16.35
CA THR A 496 3.21 5.09 -16.90
C THR A 496 3.34 6.11 -18.01
N LEU A 497 4.08 7.19 -17.79
CA LEU A 497 4.33 8.24 -18.80
C LEU A 497 4.90 7.64 -20.08
N LEU A 498 5.94 6.80 -19.97
CA LEU A 498 6.55 6.14 -21.12
C LEU A 498 5.57 5.18 -21.81
N ALA A 499 4.82 4.41 -21.04
CA ALA A 499 3.85 3.46 -21.55
C ALA A 499 2.70 4.17 -22.30
N VAL A 500 2.21 5.30 -21.80
CA VAL A 500 1.15 6.08 -22.45
C VAL A 500 1.66 6.78 -23.71
N LEU A 501 2.83 7.43 -23.65
CA LEU A 501 3.32 8.21 -24.81
C LEU A 501 3.90 7.33 -25.92
N TRP A 502 4.42 6.14 -25.62
CA TRP A 502 5.05 5.24 -26.60
C TRP A 502 4.27 3.95 -26.82
N GLY A 503 3.83 3.29 -25.74
CA GLY A 503 3.15 2.02 -25.85
C GLY A 503 1.77 2.14 -26.50
N LEU A 504 0.97 3.08 -26.04
CA LEU A 504 -0.41 3.24 -26.51
C LEU A 504 -0.50 3.60 -28.02
N PRO A 505 0.29 4.56 -28.55
CA PRO A 505 0.33 4.82 -29.99
C PRO A 505 0.75 3.58 -30.81
N SER A 506 1.68 2.79 -30.30
CA SER A 506 2.13 1.55 -30.97
C SER A 506 1.03 0.49 -31.07
N LEU A 507 0.14 0.40 -30.07
CA LEU A 507 -0.96 -0.56 -30.05
C LEU A 507 -2.14 -0.12 -30.95
N LEU A 508 -2.46 1.18 -30.95
CA LEU A 508 -3.69 1.69 -31.57
C LEU A 508 -3.52 2.05 -33.05
N THR A 509 -2.30 2.37 -33.51
CA THR A 509 -2.08 2.71 -34.93
C THR A 509 -1.87 1.45 -35.79
N PRO A 510 -2.56 1.31 -36.93
CA PRO A 510 -2.37 0.18 -37.84
C PRO A 510 -0.99 0.25 -38.52
N ARG A 511 -0.56 -0.88 -39.06
CA ARG A 511 0.61 -0.96 -39.94
C ARG A 511 0.32 -0.20 -41.23
N LYS A 512 1.25 0.61 -41.74
CA LYS A 512 1.21 1.04 -43.13
C LYS A 512 1.52 -0.12 -44.07
#